data_f958fc8feb437b7436ac794661d6e3e7
#
_entry.id   f958fc8feb437b7436ac794661d6e3e7
#
_cell.length_a   1.000
_cell.length_b   1.000
_cell.length_c   1.000
_cell.angle_alpha   90.00
_cell.angle_beta   90.00
_cell.angle_gamma   90.00
#
_symmetry.space_group_name_H-M   'P 1'
#
loop_
_entity.id
_entity.type
_entity.pdbx_description
1 polymer ?
#
loop_
_entity_poly.entity_id
_entity_poly.type
_entity_poly.pdbx_seq_one_letter_code
_entity_poly.pdbx_strand_id
1 'polypeptide(L)'
;VVFGKGEITTGAGGDFQQVASMARQMVTRFGMSELGPIALEGGNQEVFVGRDLMTRSEVSDSISKQIDESVRVMVKDCYKQTYSIISKNREAMDKIVDLLIEKETLDGQEFVKILSEFTPIPEKERSPQILN
;
A
#
# COMPACT_ATOMS: atom_id res chain seq x y z
N VAL A 1 13.67 6.06 -6.43
CA VAL A 1 14.31 6.91 -5.42
C VAL A 1 15.82 6.70 -5.42
N VAL A 2 16.27 5.45 -5.36
CA VAL A 2 17.70 5.12 -5.17
C VAL A 2 18.49 5.18 -6.49
N PHE A 3 18.05 4.48 -7.50
CA PHE A 3 18.81 4.28 -8.75
C PHE A 3 18.42 5.22 -9.90
N GLY A 4 17.42 6.10 -9.69
CA GLY A 4 16.94 7.01 -10.73
C GLY A 4 16.05 6.35 -11.79
N LYS A 5 15.64 7.17 -12.77
CA LYS A 5 14.65 6.73 -13.78
C LYS A 5 15.20 5.73 -14.81
N GLY A 6 16.51 5.70 -15.01
CA GLY A 6 17.15 4.82 -15.99
C GLY A 6 17.20 3.35 -15.58
N GLU A 7 17.05 3.08 -14.27
CA GLU A 7 17.20 1.75 -13.67
C GLU A 7 15.85 1.15 -13.23
N ILE A 8 14.76 1.57 -13.86
CA ILE A 8 13.43 1.04 -13.56
C ILE A 8 13.34 -0.40 -14.07
N THR A 9 12.97 -1.33 -13.18
CA THR A 9 12.74 -2.73 -13.49
C THR A 9 11.29 -3.13 -13.31
N THR A 10 10.90 -4.30 -13.82
CA THR A 10 9.56 -4.87 -13.64
C THR A 10 9.41 -5.69 -12.36
N GLY A 11 10.47 -5.81 -11.55
CA GLY A 11 10.50 -6.67 -10.37
C GLY A 11 9.38 -6.43 -9.35
N ALA A 12 8.97 -5.17 -9.17
CA ALA A 12 7.89 -4.77 -8.25
C ALA A 12 6.47 -4.86 -8.86
N GLY A 13 6.29 -5.49 -10.04
CA GLY A 13 4.99 -5.54 -10.71
C GLY A 13 3.90 -6.19 -9.88
N GLY A 14 4.21 -7.29 -9.16
CA GLY A 14 3.29 -7.95 -8.25
C GLY A 14 2.88 -7.07 -7.06
N ASP A 15 3.83 -6.34 -6.49
CA ASP A 15 3.57 -5.43 -5.37
C ASP A 15 2.64 -4.29 -5.79
N PHE A 16 2.83 -3.71 -6.98
CA PHE A 16 1.94 -2.69 -7.51
C PHE A 16 0.52 -3.20 -7.74
N GLN A 17 0.36 -4.42 -8.23
CA GLN A 17 -0.96 -5.04 -8.38
C GLN A 17 -1.64 -5.21 -7.01
N GLN A 18 -0.90 -5.66 -6.01
CA GLN A 18 -1.42 -5.83 -4.65
C GLN A 18 -1.83 -4.50 -4.04
N VAL A 19 -1.02 -3.46 -4.16
CA VAL A 19 -1.34 -2.10 -3.70
C VAL A 19 -2.62 -1.58 -4.35
N ALA A 20 -2.74 -1.71 -5.67
CA ALA A 20 -3.92 -1.26 -6.41
C ALA A 20 -5.19 -2.03 -5.98
N SER A 21 -5.10 -3.35 -5.82
CA SER A 21 -6.19 -4.19 -5.35
C SER A 21 -6.62 -3.82 -3.93
N MET A 22 -5.68 -3.62 -3.01
CA MET A 22 -5.97 -3.22 -1.64
C MET A 22 -6.62 -1.85 -1.59
N ALA A 23 -6.10 -0.86 -2.29
CA ALA A 23 -6.68 0.48 -2.36
C ALA A 23 -8.12 0.44 -2.90
N ARG A 24 -8.39 -0.39 -3.92
CA ARG A 24 -9.73 -0.58 -4.45
C ARG A 24 -10.68 -1.19 -3.41
N GLN A 25 -10.24 -2.21 -2.68
CA GLN A 25 -11.04 -2.80 -1.59
C GLN A 25 -11.30 -1.79 -0.46
N MET A 26 -10.32 -0.96 -0.11
CA MET A 26 -10.50 0.10 0.89
C MET A 26 -11.59 1.08 0.49
N VAL A 27 -11.62 1.47 -0.78
CA VAL A 27 -12.64 2.38 -1.31
C VAL A 27 -14.02 1.69 -1.41
N THR A 28 -14.08 0.50 -2.03
CA THR A 28 -15.37 -0.12 -2.42
C THR A 28 -16.03 -0.90 -1.30
N ARG A 29 -15.25 -1.66 -0.52
CA ARG A 29 -15.78 -2.55 0.53
C ARG A 29 -15.78 -1.91 1.91
N PHE A 30 -14.74 -1.14 2.22
CA PHE A 30 -14.54 -0.61 3.58
C PHE A 30 -14.98 0.84 3.72
N GLY A 31 -15.39 1.50 2.61
CA GLY A 31 -15.85 2.88 2.64
C GLY A 31 -14.79 3.89 3.10
N MET A 32 -13.51 3.56 2.92
CA MET A 32 -12.37 4.38 3.38
C MET A 32 -12.01 5.46 2.35
N SER A 33 -13.02 6.22 1.89
CA SER A 33 -12.85 7.36 0.98
C SER A 33 -13.94 8.38 1.23
N GLU A 34 -13.87 9.53 0.59
CA GLU A 34 -14.92 10.56 0.64
C GLU A 34 -16.28 10.07 0.10
N LEU A 35 -16.30 8.98 -0.65
CA LEU A 35 -17.54 8.34 -1.11
C LEU A 35 -18.33 7.68 0.02
N GLY A 36 -17.70 7.44 1.17
CA GLY A 36 -18.32 6.80 2.32
C GLY A 36 -18.58 5.30 2.14
N PRO A 37 -19.41 4.70 3.02
CA PRO A 37 -19.64 3.26 3.05
C PRO A 37 -20.63 2.82 1.94
N ILE A 38 -20.19 2.89 0.71
CA ILE A 38 -20.96 2.38 -0.42
C ILE A 38 -20.43 0.97 -0.72
N ALA A 39 -21.16 -0.06 -0.31
CA ALA A 39 -20.84 -1.45 -0.64
C ALA A 39 -21.14 -1.71 -2.12
N LEU A 40 -20.23 -1.27 -3.00
CA LEU A 40 -20.43 -1.29 -4.46
C LEU A 40 -19.97 -2.60 -5.11
N GLU A 41 -19.20 -3.42 -4.42
CA GLU A 41 -18.77 -4.74 -4.90
C GLU A 41 -19.32 -5.79 -3.94
N GLY A 42 -20.32 -6.51 -4.38
CA GLY A 42 -20.84 -7.70 -3.69
C GLY A 42 -19.71 -8.70 -3.46
N GLY A 43 -19.65 -9.28 -2.26
CA GLY A 43 -18.71 -10.35 -1.93
C GLY A 43 -18.77 -11.48 -2.96
N ASN A 44 -17.70 -12.26 -3.05
CA ASN A 44 -17.56 -13.46 -3.88
C ASN A 44 -18.87 -14.22 -4.01
N GLN A 45 -19.64 -13.91 -5.03
CA GLN A 45 -20.56 -14.90 -5.54
C GLN A 45 -19.70 -15.82 -6.38
N GLU A 46 -19.66 -17.09 -6.02
CA GLU A 46 -19.10 -18.15 -6.83
C GLU A 46 -19.61 -17.95 -8.26
N VAL A 47 -18.66 -17.66 -9.15
CA VAL A 47 -18.95 -17.41 -10.56
C VAL A 47 -19.49 -18.71 -11.14
N PHE A 48 -20.80 -18.83 -11.21
CA PHE A 48 -21.44 -19.87 -12.01
C PHE A 48 -21.27 -19.47 -13.47
N VAL A 49 -20.32 -20.14 -14.14
CA VAL A 49 -19.95 -19.92 -15.53
C VAL A 49 -21.18 -20.05 -16.41
N GLY A 50 -21.83 -18.97 -16.76
CA GLY A 50 -23.02 -18.95 -17.60
C GLY A 50 -23.94 -17.76 -17.39
N ARG A 51 -23.82 -17.05 -16.25
CA ARG A 51 -24.68 -15.91 -15.91
C ARG A 51 -23.99 -14.55 -16.10
N ASP A 52 -22.68 -14.57 -16.26
CA ASP A 52 -21.83 -13.37 -16.25
C ASP A 52 -21.82 -12.55 -17.55
N LEU A 53 -22.44 -13.06 -18.60
CA LEU A 53 -22.53 -12.36 -19.88
C LEU A 53 -23.63 -11.29 -19.92
N MET A 54 -24.46 -11.18 -18.90
CA MET A 54 -25.58 -10.22 -18.85
C MET A 54 -25.71 -9.38 -17.57
N THR A 55 -24.81 -9.49 -16.60
CA THR A 55 -24.80 -8.59 -15.46
C THR A 55 -24.17 -7.27 -15.88
N ARG A 56 -25.01 -6.34 -16.32
CA ARG A 56 -24.69 -4.92 -16.36
C ARG A 56 -24.14 -4.57 -14.98
N SER A 57 -22.96 -3.99 -14.93
CA SER A 57 -22.42 -3.40 -13.70
C SER A 57 -23.52 -2.58 -13.04
N GLU A 58 -23.93 -2.95 -11.82
CA GLU A 58 -24.96 -2.22 -11.06
C GLU A 58 -24.50 -0.81 -10.69
N VAL A 59 -23.23 -0.54 -10.95
CA VAL A 59 -22.57 0.72 -10.65
C VAL A 59 -22.64 1.63 -11.86
N SER A 60 -23.19 2.85 -11.68
CA SER A 60 -23.23 3.84 -12.75
C SER A 60 -21.80 4.24 -13.18
N ASP A 61 -21.64 4.63 -14.45
CA ASP A 61 -20.35 5.14 -14.98
C ASP A 61 -19.78 6.29 -14.15
N SER A 62 -20.64 7.12 -13.59
CA SER A 62 -20.24 8.23 -12.72
C SER A 62 -19.58 7.73 -11.43
N ILE A 63 -20.17 6.75 -10.77
CA ILE A 63 -19.62 6.16 -9.53
C ILE A 63 -18.34 5.39 -9.83
N SER A 64 -18.28 4.65 -10.93
CA SER A 64 -17.04 3.96 -11.34
C SER A 64 -15.88 4.94 -11.50
N LYS A 65 -16.10 6.08 -12.13
CA LYS A 65 -15.08 7.13 -12.25
C LYS A 65 -14.66 7.71 -10.89
N GLN A 66 -15.59 7.90 -9.97
CA GLN A 66 -15.27 8.39 -8.63
C GLN A 66 -14.47 7.37 -7.82
N ILE A 67 -14.77 6.08 -7.95
CA ILE A 67 -13.97 5.00 -7.35
C ILE A 67 -12.56 5.02 -7.90
N ASP A 68 -12.39 5.05 -9.22
CA ASP A 68 -11.09 5.06 -9.88
C ASP A 68 -10.26 6.29 -9.47
N GLU A 69 -10.89 7.45 -9.36
CA GLU A 69 -10.22 8.66 -8.89
C GLU A 69 -9.81 8.54 -7.42
N SER A 70 -10.67 8.03 -6.54
CA SER A 70 -10.36 7.81 -5.12
C SER A 70 -9.19 6.84 -4.95
N VAL A 71 -9.19 5.74 -5.69
CA VAL A 71 -8.08 4.77 -5.70
C VAL A 71 -6.79 5.44 -6.18
N ARG A 72 -6.86 6.21 -7.26
CA ARG A 72 -5.70 6.92 -7.81
C ARG A 72 -5.10 7.93 -6.83
N VAL A 73 -5.94 8.70 -6.16
CA VAL A 73 -5.51 9.67 -5.14
C VAL A 73 -4.83 8.95 -3.98
N MET A 74 -5.47 7.91 -3.44
CA MET A 74 -4.93 7.11 -2.32
C MET A 74 -3.56 6.52 -2.65
N VAL A 75 -3.42 5.85 -3.78
CA VAL A 75 -2.13 5.25 -4.21
C VAL A 75 -1.06 6.33 -4.42
N LYS A 76 -1.43 7.47 -5.02
CA LYS A 76 -0.51 8.59 -5.25
C LYS A 76 0.00 9.19 -3.94
N ASP A 77 -0.85 9.30 -2.93
CA ASP A 77 -0.45 9.86 -1.64
C ASP A 77 0.42 8.89 -0.85
N CYS A 78 0.12 7.59 -0.86
CA CYS A 78 1.00 6.57 -0.33
C CYS A 78 2.38 6.60 -1.01
N TYR A 79 2.42 6.74 -2.33
CA TYR A 79 3.67 6.85 -3.08
C TYR A 79 4.49 8.08 -2.65
N LYS A 80 3.85 9.25 -2.51
CA LYS A 80 4.53 10.47 -2.05
C LYS A 80 5.10 10.32 -0.64
N GLN A 81 4.33 9.72 0.27
CA GLN A 81 4.77 9.46 1.64
C GLN A 81 5.98 8.53 1.65
N THR A 82 5.90 7.41 0.93
CA THR A 82 7.00 6.44 0.82
C THR A 82 8.25 7.08 0.22
N TYR A 83 8.08 7.86 -0.85
CA TYR A 83 9.19 8.60 -1.46
C TYR A 83 9.86 9.55 -0.46
N SER A 84 9.06 10.29 0.30
CA SER A 84 9.56 11.22 1.32
C SER A 84 10.31 10.49 2.44
N ILE A 85 9.78 9.37 2.93
CA ILE A 85 10.41 8.57 3.98
C ILE A 85 11.77 8.05 3.51
N ILE A 86 11.83 7.43 2.34
CA ILE A 86 13.07 6.88 1.80
C ILE A 86 14.09 7.97 1.51
N SER A 87 13.66 9.11 0.94
CA SER A 87 14.56 10.22 0.64
C SER A 87 15.17 10.86 1.89
N LYS A 88 14.38 10.97 2.96
CA LYS A 88 14.84 11.54 4.24
C LYS A 88 15.78 10.62 5.01
N ASN A 89 15.63 9.31 4.82
CA ASN A 89 16.39 8.30 5.56
C ASN A 89 17.41 7.58 4.66
N ARG A 90 17.92 8.26 3.64
CA ARG A 90 18.85 7.66 2.68
C ARG A 90 20.11 7.11 3.34
N GLU A 91 20.70 7.85 4.26
CA GLU A 91 21.92 7.43 4.98
C GLU A 91 21.68 6.16 5.81
N ALA A 92 20.52 6.07 6.47
CA ALA A 92 20.12 4.87 7.19
C ALA A 92 19.99 3.65 6.26
N MET A 93 19.40 3.85 5.07
CA MET A 93 19.29 2.81 4.06
C MET A 93 20.65 2.32 3.59
N ASP A 94 21.55 3.22 3.24
CA ASP A 94 22.86 2.87 2.74
C ASP A 94 23.65 2.09 3.82
N LYS A 95 23.56 2.50 5.09
CA LYS A 95 24.17 1.77 6.22
C LYS A 95 23.59 0.37 6.39
N ILE A 96 22.28 0.20 6.26
CA ILE A 96 21.62 -1.12 6.35
C ILE A 96 22.05 -2.01 5.19
N VAL A 97 22.18 -1.47 3.98
CA VAL A 97 22.65 -2.21 2.80
C VAL A 97 24.08 -2.71 3.01
N ASP A 98 24.99 -1.85 3.48
CA ASP A 98 26.38 -2.23 3.75
C ASP A 98 26.46 -3.37 4.77
N LEU A 99 25.69 -3.30 5.84
CA LEU A 99 25.63 -4.34 6.86
C LEU A 99 25.02 -5.65 6.35
N LEU A 100 24.00 -5.57 5.48
CA LEU A 100 23.41 -6.76 4.86
C LEU A 100 24.38 -7.43 3.87
N ILE A 101 25.20 -6.67 3.18
CA ILE A 101 26.28 -7.22 2.31
C ILE A 101 27.34 -7.94 3.15
N GLU A 102 27.67 -7.41 4.34
CA GLU A 102 28.68 -7.98 5.22
C GLU A 102 28.16 -9.20 5.98
N LYS A 103 26.95 -9.13 6.54
CA LYS A 103 26.40 -10.13 7.48
C LYS A 103 25.38 -11.07 6.86
N GLU A 104 24.90 -10.78 5.65
CA GLU A 104 23.80 -11.46 4.94
C GLU A 104 22.42 -11.37 5.63
N THR A 105 22.37 -11.21 6.94
CA THR A 105 21.15 -11.12 7.73
C THR A 105 21.28 -10.07 8.84
N LEU A 106 20.16 -9.40 9.14
CA LEU A 106 20.02 -8.51 10.30
C LEU A 106 18.78 -8.93 11.08
N ASP A 107 18.90 -9.05 12.40
CA ASP A 107 17.72 -9.26 13.22
C ASP A 107 16.93 -7.95 13.45
N GLY A 108 15.67 -8.09 13.92
CA GLY A 108 14.79 -6.93 14.09
C GLY A 108 15.28 -5.94 15.15
N GLN A 109 16.03 -6.37 16.17
CA GLN A 109 16.55 -5.48 17.22
C GLN A 109 17.76 -4.71 16.69
N GLU A 110 18.63 -5.38 15.95
CA GLU A 110 19.78 -4.77 15.29
C GLU A 110 19.33 -3.72 14.25
N PHE A 111 18.32 -4.06 13.46
CA PHE A 111 17.71 -3.14 12.50
C PHE A 111 17.16 -1.87 13.19
N VAL A 112 16.36 -2.03 14.24
CA VAL A 112 15.79 -0.91 15.01
C VAL A 112 16.89 -0.05 15.63
N LYS A 113 17.95 -0.65 16.17
CA LYS A 113 19.07 0.06 16.74
C LYS A 113 19.78 0.94 15.72
N ILE A 114 20.10 0.38 14.54
CA ILE A 114 20.72 1.14 13.46
C ILE A 114 19.81 2.30 13.01
N LEU A 115 18.53 2.01 12.81
CA LEU A 115 17.59 3.03 12.36
C LEU A 115 17.44 4.18 13.36
N SER A 116 17.49 3.89 14.67
CA SER A 116 17.39 4.89 15.74
C SER A 116 18.57 5.88 15.79
N GLU A 117 19.70 5.55 15.16
CA GLU A 117 20.84 6.46 15.03
C GLU A 117 20.59 7.60 14.04
N PHE A 118 19.69 7.37 13.07
CA PHE A 118 19.42 8.29 11.97
C PHE A 118 18.06 8.99 12.08
N THR A 119 17.08 8.34 12.69
CA THR A 119 15.71 8.86 12.75
C THR A 119 15.01 8.44 14.03
N PRO A 120 14.18 9.32 14.63
CA PRO A 120 13.35 8.91 15.75
C PRO A 120 12.33 7.87 15.27
N ILE A 121 12.33 6.72 15.93
CA ILE A 121 11.38 5.65 15.65
C ILE A 121 10.09 5.95 16.42
N PRO A 122 8.92 6.07 15.74
CA PRO A 122 7.67 6.27 16.44
C PRO A 122 7.41 5.10 17.39
N GLU A 123 7.06 5.40 18.63
CA GLU A 123 6.55 4.37 19.53
C GLU A 123 5.33 3.73 18.89
N LYS A 124 5.29 2.39 18.93
CA LYS A 124 4.14 1.64 18.44
C LYS A 124 2.95 2.03 19.31
N GLU A 125 2.05 2.86 18.79
CA GLU A 125 0.80 3.17 19.48
C GLU A 125 0.13 1.85 19.85
N ARG A 126 0.00 1.58 21.15
CA ARG A 126 -0.76 0.43 21.63
C ARG A 126 -2.18 0.69 21.19
N SER A 127 -2.71 -0.18 20.33
CA SER A 127 -4.13 -0.17 20.01
C SER A 127 -4.91 -0.03 21.31
N PRO A 128 -5.87 0.91 21.42
CA PRO A 128 -6.64 1.05 22.65
C PRO A 128 -7.20 -0.33 22.99
N GLN A 129 -6.93 -0.80 24.22
CA GLN A 129 -7.52 -2.04 24.68
C GLN A 129 -9.03 -1.84 24.63
N ILE A 130 -9.69 -2.57 23.75
CA ILE A 130 -11.15 -2.65 23.75
C ILE A 130 -11.47 -3.30 25.09
N LEU A 131 -11.93 -2.47 26.05
CA LEU A 131 -12.44 -2.94 27.32
C LEU A 131 -13.65 -3.82 27.02
N ASN A 132 -13.53 -5.11 27.38
CA ASN A 132 -14.63 -6.06 27.40
C ASN A 132 -15.68 -5.64 28.42
#